data_0200e105f35dc82a6ee3133aaf2f982d
#
_entry.id   0200e105f35dc82a6ee3133aaf2f982d
#
_cell.length_a   1.000
_cell.length_b   1.000
_cell.length_c   1.000
_cell.angle_alpha   90.00
_cell.angle_beta   90.00
_cell.angle_gamma   90.00
#
_symmetry.space_group_name_H-M   'P 1'
#
loop_
_entity.id
_entity.type
_entity.pdbx_description
1 polymer ?
#
loop_
_entity_poly.entity_id
_entity_poly.type
_entity_poly.pdbx_seq_one_letter_code
_entity_poly.pdbx_strand_id
1 'polypeptide(L)'
;MAEEKEKRGPIEKGEKGWPINPLGVFALVVFLLIVALLIVRPFFIQKTTSVAPEQGNAPGGRILAPSSGEIVKGNSLKLNLDVDNAGETQKVQFWAKTYADGKWQMIGEVKTAPFILDWQIPTEFENKAIAVTTHIYQKDGNIIKDPGGWREGIIILTQ
;
A
#
# COMPACT_ATOMS: atom_id res chain seq x y z
N MET A 1 41.60 -92.02 4.09
CA MET A 1 40.35 -91.23 4.21
C MET A 1 40.77 -89.88 4.76
N ALA A 2 40.92 -88.94 3.92
CA ALA A 2 41.28 -87.52 4.30
C ALA A 2 40.05 -86.70 4.03
N GLU A 3 39.55 -86.07 5.07
CA GLU A 3 38.44 -85.13 5.02
C GLU A 3 38.92 -83.79 4.55
N GLU A 4 38.49 -83.34 3.36
CA GLU A 4 38.75 -82.03 2.77
C GLU A 4 37.80 -81.01 3.38
N LYS A 5 38.31 -80.16 4.27
CA LYS A 5 37.58 -79.00 4.84
C LYS A 5 37.54 -77.85 3.84
N GLU A 6 36.41 -77.72 3.19
CA GLU A 6 36.08 -76.56 2.34
C GLU A 6 36.04 -75.27 3.19
N LYS A 7 37.03 -74.35 2.98
CA LYS A 7 37.05 -72.99 3.54
C LYS A 7 36.11 -72.12 2.73
N ARG A 8 34.93 -71.83 3.26
CA ARG A 8 34.06 -70.75 2.77
C ARG A 8 34.69 -69.41 3.14
N GLY A 9 35.10 -68.65 2.14
CA GLY A 9 35.53 -67.29 2.29
C GLY A 9 34.41 -66.34 2.70
N PRO A 10 34.73 -65.19 3.31
CA PRO A 10 33.72 -64.20 3.75
C PRO A 10 32.97 -63.59 2.56
N ILE A 11 31.64 -63.55 2.67
CA ILE A 11 30.76 -62.89 1.71
C ILE A 11 31.01 -61.36 1.88
N GLU A 12 31.70 -60.77 0.95
CA GLU A 12 31.81 -59.29 0.82
C GLU A 12 30.43 -58.74 0.49
N LYS A 13 29.78 -58.12 1.49
CA LYS A 13 28.60 -57.27 1.26
C LYS A 13 29.05 -56.05 0.50
N GLY A 14 28.94 -56.09 -0.82
CA GLY A 14 29.10 -54.90 -1.66
C GLY A 14 28.04 -53.88 -1.33
N GLU A 15 28.38 -52.90 -0.51
CA GLU A 15 27.58 -51.67 -0.36
C GLU A 15 27.62 -50.90 -1.70
N LYS A 16 26.60 -51.11 -2.55
CA LYS A 16 26.33 -50.23 -3.68
C LYS A 16 25.83 -48.90 -3.15
N GLY A 17 26.73 -48.12 -2.57
CA GLY A 17 26.49 -46.71 -2.36
C GLY A 17 26.37 -46.02 -3.73
N TRP A 18 25.25 -45.44 -4.01
CA TRP A 18 25.13 -44.58 -5.18
C TRP A 18 26.15 -43.44 -5.02
N PRO A 19 26.97 -43.18 -6.04
CA PRO A 19 27.91 -42.09 -5.97
C PRO A 19 27.13 -40.76 -5.95
N ILE A 20 26.87 -40.27 -4.74
CA ILE A 20 26.27 -38.94 -4.57
C ILE A 20 27.31 -37.93 -4.98
N ASN A 21 27.15 -37.37 -6.17
CA ASN A 21 28.00 -36.27 -6.63
C ASN A 21 27.69 -35.03 -5.77
N PRO A 22 28.60 -34.56 -4.90
CA PRO A 22 28.34 -33.44 -4.00
C PRO A 22 27.99 -32.15 -4.78
N LEU A 23 28.54 -32.01 -5.98
CA LEU A 23 28.22 -30.88 -6.86
C LEU A 23 26.78 -30.95 -7.38
N GLY A 24 26.27 -32.16 -7.68
CA GLY A 24 24.89 -32.36 -8.11
C GLY A 24 23.89 -32.09 -6.99
N VAL A 25 24.21 -32.50 -5.75
CA VAL A 25 23.37 -32.20 -4.57
C VAL A 25 23.34 -30.70 -4.31
N PHE A 26 24.48 -30.01 -4.39
CA PHE A 26 24.54 -28.56 -4.22
C PHE A 26 23.70 -27.83 -5.28
N ALA A 27 23.84 -28.23 -6.55
CA ALA A 27 23.04 -27.66 -7.65
C ALA A 27 21.53 -27.89 -7.43
N LEU A 28 21.11 -29.07 -6.95
CA LEU A 28 19.71 -29.36 -6.64
C LEU A 28 19.18 -28.48 -5.51
N VAL A 29 19.95 -28.29 -4.44
CA VAL A 29 19.56 -27.42 -3.31
C VAL A 29 19.41 -25.98 -3.76
N VAL A 30 20.35 -25.45 -4.55
CA VAL A 30 20.26 -24.07 -5.10
C VAL A 30 19.06 -23.94 -6.00
N PHE A 31 18.78 -24.91 -6.86
CA PHE A 31 17.59 -24.92 -7.72
C PHE A 31 16.30 -24.89 -6.90
N LEU A 32 16.18 -25.73 -5.87
CA LEU A 32 15.01 -25.77 -4.99
C LEU A 32 14.82 -24.44 -4.24
N LEU A 33 15.90 -23.79 -3.80
CA LEU A 33 15.83 -22.47 -3.17
C LEU A 33 15.32 -21.39 -4.14
N ILE A 34 15.78 -21.42 -5.39
CA ILE A 34 15.31 -20.49 -6.43
C ILE A 34 13.83 -20.71 -6.71
N VAL A 35 13.39 -21.96 -6.86
CA VAL A 35 11.99 -22.32 -7.08
C VAL A 35 11.13 -21.91 -5.89
N ALA A 36 11.59 -22.16 -4.65
CA ALA A 36 10.90 -21.73 -3.44
C ALA A 36 10.77 -20.19 -3.39
N LEU A 37 11.82 -19.43 -3.73
CA LEU A 37 11.77 -17.97 -3.82
C LEU A 37 10.78 -17.47 -4.88
N LEU A 38 10.68 -18.16 -6.03
CA LEU A 38 9.76 -17.80 -7.10
C LEU A 38 8.30 -18.09 -6.71
N ILE A 39 8.05 -19.16 -5.95
CA ILE A 39 6.70 -19.53 -5.49
C ILE A 39 6.27 -18.65 -4.31
N VAL A 40 7.20 -18.30 -3.42
CA VAL A 40 6.90 -17.54 -2.20
C VAL A 40 6.76 -16.04 -2.47
N ARG A 41 7.49 -15.49 -3.48
CA ARG A 41 7.38 -14.07 -3.87
C ARG A 41 5.95 -13.58 -4.13
N PRO A 42 5.06 -14.29 -4.86
CA PRO A 42 3.69 -13.81 -5.05
C PRO A 42 2.86 -13.79 -3.77
N PHE A 43 3.23 -14.56 -2.75
CA PHE A 43 2.53 -14.55 -1.45
C PHE A 43 2.99 -13.40 -0.54
N PHE A 44 4.22 -12.89 -0.73
CA PHE A 44 4.73 -11.73 0.02
C PHE A 44 4.56 -10.40 -0.71
N ILE A 45 4.36 -10.42 -2.02
CA ILE A 45 3.80 -9.28 -2.73
C ILE A 45 2.28 -9.37 -2.50
N GLN A 46 1.84 -9.12 -1.27
CA GLN A 46 0.53 -8.52 -1.13
C GLN A 46 0.61 -7.26 -1.98
N LYS A 47 0.02 -7.34 -3.18
CA LYS A 47 -0.54 -6.15 -3.78
C LYS A 47 -1.35 -5.53 -2.64
N THR A 48 -0.83 -4.51 -2.00
CA THR A 48 -1.66 -3.43 -1.56
C THR A 48 -2.30 -2.92 -2.84
N THR A 49 -3.30 -3.64 -3.31
CA THR A 49 -4.36 -3.03 -4.05
C THR A 49 -4.82 -2.00 -3.05
N SER A 50 -4.38 -0.75 -3.23
CA SER A 50 -5.10 0.39 -2.75
C SER A 50 -6.46 0.23 -3.40
N VAL A 51 -7.32 -0.56 -2.78
CA VAL A 51 -8.75 -0.45 -2.96
C VAL A 51 -8.95 0.97 -2.49
N ALA A 52 -9.17 1.88 -3.44
CA ALA A 52 -9.74 3.16 -3.11
C ALA A 52 -10.85 2.81 -2.14
N PRO A 53 -10.80 3.27 -0.88
CA PRO A 53 -11.83 2.90 0.06
C PRO A 53 -13.12 3.21 -0.65
N GLU A 54 -13.96 2.17 -0.82
CA GLU A 54 -15.32 2.38 -1.33
C GLU A 54 -15.81 3.63 -0.65
N GLN A 55 -16.45 4.53 -1.41
CA GLN A 55 -17.03 5.76 -0.89
C GLN A 55 -18.10 5.39 0.14
N GLY A 56 -17.67 4.65 1.17
CA GLY A 56 -18.47 4.29 2.31
C GLY A 56 -18.73 5.58 3.08
N ASN A 57 -19.93 5.75 3.55
CA ASN A 57 -20.31 6.77 4.51
C ASN A 57 -19.48 6.55 5.80
N ALA A 58 -18.19 6.96 5.76
CA ALA A 58 -17.42 7.02 6.98
C ALA A 58 -18.09 8.07 7.87
N PRO A 59 -18.32 7.75 9.16
CA PRO A 59 -19.01 8.67 10.05
C PRO A 59 -18.28 10.01 10.09
N GLY A 60 -19.03 11.09 10.02
CA GLY A 60 -18.53 12.44 10.20
C GLY A 60 -18.62 13.35 8.99
N GLY A 61 -18.65 12.82 7.76
CA GLY A 61 -18.78 13.67 6.58
C GLY A 61 -18.28 13.04 5.29
N ARG A 62 -18.34 13.81 4.21
CA ARG A 62 -18.02 13.37 2.86
C ARG A 62 -17.39 14.49 2.03
N ILE A 63 -16.29 14.22 1.37
CA ILE A 63 -15.71 15.16 0.40
C ILE A 63 -16.61 15.19 -0.85
N LEU A 64 -17.19 16.34 -1.15
CA LEU A 64 -18.02 16.57 -2.33
C LEU A 64 -17.19 16.94 -3.57
N ALA A 65 -16.09 17.64 -3.36
CA ALA A 65 -15.14 18.05 -4.40
C ALA A 65 -13.72 18.08 -3.82
N PRO A 66 -12.70 17.70 -4.58
CA PRO A 66 -12.74 17.14 -5.93
C PRO A 66 -13.23 15.69 -5.95
N SER A 67 -13.52 15.17 -7.15
CA SER A 67 -13.76 13.75 -7.38
C SER A 67 -12.44 13.00 -7.53
N SER A 68 -12.42 11.69 -7.21
CA SER A 68 -11.28 10.85 -7.54
C SER A 68 -11.08 10.77 -9.07
N GLY A 69 -9.82 10.86 -9.52
CA GLY A 69 -9.48 10.86 -10.93
C GLY A 69 -9.73 12.18 -11.65
N GLU A 70 -10.12 13.25 -10.95
CA GLU A 70 -10.38 14.55 -11.54
C GLU A 70 -9.10 15.18 -12.13
N ILE A 71 -9.24 15.82 -13.30
CA ILE A 71 -8.17 16.60 -13.93
C ILE A 71 -8.45 18.08 -13.66
N VAL A 72 -7.59 18.69 -12.87
CA VAL A 72 -7.64 20.11 -12.51
C VAL A 72 -6.74 20.87 -13.45
N LYS A 73 -7.33 21.83 -14.18
CA LYS A 73 -6.59 22.74 -15.09
C LYS A 73 -6.48 24.12 -14.44
N GLY A 74 -5.24 24.58 -14.28
CA GLY A 74 -4.97 25.87 -13.65
C GLY A 74 -4.32 25.73 -12.27
N ASN A 75 -4.27 26.85 -11.55
CA ASN A 75 -3.49 27.00 -10.32
C ASN A 75 -4.34 26.97 -9.04
N SER A 76 -5.61 26.61 -9.13
CA SER A 76 -6.49 26.53 -7.96
C SER A 76 -7.38 25.29 -7.98
N LEU A 77 -7.67 24.76 -6.80
CA LEU A 77 -8.56 23.64 -6.59
C LEU A 77 -9.56 23.96 -5.48
N LYS A 78 -10.83 23.83 -5.78
CA LYS A 78 -11.89 23.95 -4.77
C LYS A 78 -12.10 22.60 -4.07
N LEU A 79 -11.92 22.61 -2.75
CA LEU A 79 -12.24 21.46 -1.90
C LEU A 79 -13.52 21.78 -1.14
N ASN A 80 -14.44 20.82 -1.09
CA ASN A 80 -15.72 20.95 -0.40
C ASN A 80 -15.99 19.71 0.43
N LEU A 81 -16.19 19.88 1.73
CA LEU A 81 -16.54 18.82 2.65
C LEU A 81 -17.96 19.06 3.18
N ASP A 82 -18.83 18.09 3.00
CA ASP A 82 -20.10 17.97 3.70
C ASP A 82 -19.86 17.29 5.06
N VAL A 83 -20.29 17.93 6.15
CA VAL A 83 -20.08 17.47 7.52
C VAL A 83 -21.42 17.14 8.15
N ASP A 84 -21.56 15.92 8.69
CA ASP A 84 -22.82 15.44 9.25
C ASP A 84 -23.31 16.31 10.42
N ASN A 85 -22.39 16.78 11.28
CA ASN A 85 -22.66 17.58 12.46
C ASN A 85 -21.89 18.91 12.45
N ALA A 86 -22.21 19.77 11.49
CA ALA A 86 -21.54 21.07 11.35
C ALA A 86 -21.63 21.92 12.64
N GLY A 87 -22.70 21.82 13.41
CA GLY A 87 -22.89 22.53 14.67
C GLY A 87 -21.88 22.14 15.77
N GLU A 88 -21.42 20.91 15.78
CA GLU A 88 -20.42 20.39 16.71
C GLU A 88 -18.99 20.48 16.18
N THR A 89 -18.81 20.94 14.95
CA THR A 89 -17.51 21.08 14.32
C THR A 89 -16.86 22.39 14.75
N GLN A 90 -15.65 22.30 15.26
CA GLN A 90 -14.78 23.44 15.60
C GLN A 90 -14.05 23.96 14.35
N LYS A 91 -13.51 23.02 13.56
CA LYS A 91 -12.76 23.32 12.34
C LYS A 91 -12.58 22.08 11.47
N VAL A 92 -12.31 22.29 10.21
CA VAL A 92 -11.91 21.25 9.25
C VAL A 92 -10.53 21.60 8.72
N GLN A 93 -9.62 20.64 8.73
CA GLN A 93 -8.33 20.75 8.06
C GLN A 93 -8.34 19.94 6.78
N PHE A 94 -7.80 20.52 5.72
CA PHE A 94 -7.62 19.88 4.43
C PHE A 94 -6.15 19.53 4.24
N TRP A 95 -5.90 18.32 3.72
CA TRP A 95 -4.58 17.77 3.55
C TRP A 95 -4.41 17.25 2.13
N ALA A 96 -3.24 17.45 1.56
CA ALA A 96 -2.87 16.89 0.27
C ALA A 96 -1.50 16.21 0.35
N LYS A 97 -1.29 15.24 -0.55
CA LYS A 97 0.03 14.65 -0.79
C LYS A 97 0.24 14.44 -2.28
N THR A 98 1.47 14.54 -2.75
CA THR A 98 1.85 14.03 -4.06
C THR A 98 2.15 12.54 -3.98
N TYR A 99 1.99 11.81 -5.08
CA TYR A 99 2.42 10.41 -5.13
C TYR A 99 3.94 10.28 -5.22
N ALA A 100 4.65 11.35 -5.55
CA ALA A 100 6.10 11.36 -5.68
C ALA A 100 6.83 11.27 -4.34
N ASP A 101 6.36 12.02 -3.33
CA ASP A 101 6.97 12.06 -1.99
C ASP A 101 6.15 11.35 -0.92
N GLY A 102 4.86 11.14 -1.16
CA GLY A 102 3.95 10.42 -0.28
C GLY A 102 3.67 11.09 1.07
N LYS A 103 4.14 12.32 1.29
CA LYS A 103 3.99 13.03 2.57
C LYS A 103 2.73 13.89 2.56
N TRP A 104 1.90 13.73 3.59
CA TRP A 104 0.75 14.58 3.81
C TRP A 104 1.17 15.96 4.30
N GLN A 105 0.62 16.99 3.66
CA GLN A 105 0.80 18.39 4.01
C GLN A 105 -0.56 19.03 4.25
N MET A 106 -0.69 19.83 5.30
CA MET A 106 -1.90 20.59 5.54
C MET A 106 -1.93 21.78 4.55
N ILE A 107 -2.98 21.81 3.73
CA ILE A 107 -3.14 22.82 2.67
C ILE A 107 -4.13 23.93 3.03
N GLY A 108 -4.88 23.77 4.11
CA GLY A 108 -5.75 24.81 4.61
C GLY A 108 -6.65 24.36 5.76
N GLU A 109 -7.30 25.33 6.39
CA GLU A 109 -8.21 25.13 7.52
C GLU A 109 -9.42 26.03 7.36
N VAL A 110 -10.63 25.50 7.62
CA VAL A 110 -11.89 26.23 7.60
C VAL A 110 -12.60 26.02 8.94
N LYS A 111 -13.03 27.13 9.60
CA LYS A 111 -13.62 27.10 10.94
C LYS A 111 -15.14 27.18 10.96
N THR A 112 -15.74 27.56 9.85
CA THR A 112 -17.21 27.77 9.76
C THR A 112 -17.76 27.13 8.51
N ALA A 113 -18.96 26.58 8.62
CA ALA A 113 -19.68 26.07 7.47
C ALA A 113 -20.09 27.21 6.52
N PRO A 114 -20.15 26.99 5.21
CA PRO A 114 -19.81 25.75 4.54
C PRO A 114 -18.30 25.49 4.55
N PHE A 115 -17.90 24.22 4.76
CA PHE A 115 -16.47 23.87 4.81
C PHE A 115 -15.88 23.73 3.40
N ILE A 116 -15.63 24.88 2.81
CA ILE A 116 -15.08 25.03 1.45
C ILE A 116 -13.73 25.73 1.54
N LEU A 117 -12.73 25.14 0.89
CA LEU A 117 -11.39 25.70 0.75
C LEU A 117 -11.11 25.92 -0.73
N ASP A 118 -10.82 27.16 -1.12
CA ASP A 118 -10.26 27.49 -2.44
C ASP A 118 -8.73 27.48 -2.30
N TRP A 119 -8.12 26.34 -2.59
CA TRP A 119 -6.70 26.13 -2.44
C TRP A 119 -5.95 26.61 -3.67
N GLN A 120 -5.04 27.58 -3.46
CA GLN A 120 -4.07 27.98 -4.47
C GLN A 120 -2.96 26.92 -4.49
N ILE A 121 -2.77 26.31 -5.65
CA ILE A 121 -1.88 25.16 -5.80
C ILE A 121 -0.43 25.68 -5.85
N PRO A 122 0.42 25.32 -4.86
CA PRO A 122 1.82 25.67 -4.88
C PRO A 122 2.59 24.90 -5.95
N THR A 123 3.73 25.43 -6.36
CA THR A 123 4.57 24.87 -7.44
C THR A 123 5.01 23.44 -7.19
N GLU A 124 5.18 23.04 -5.92
CA GLU A 124 5.51 21.65 -5.55
C GLU A 124 4.43 20.63 -5.89
N PHE A 125 3.19 21.06 -6.15
CA PHE A 125 2.07 20.21 -6.56
C PHE A 125 1.77 20.30 -8.06
N GLU A 126 2.36 21.24 -8.78
CA GLU A 126 2.12 21.43 -10.21
C GLU A 126 2.54 20.23 -11.05
N ASN A 127 1.72 19.92 -12.05
CA ASN A 127 1.95 18.81 -13.00
C ASN A 127 2.16 17.45 -12.32
N LYS A 128 1.49 17.23 -11.17
CA LYS A 128 1.58 16.01 -10.40
C LYS A 128 0.21 15.39 -10.15
N ALA A 129 0.22 14.10 -9.92
CA ALA A 129 -0.91 13.38 -9.36
C ALA A 129 -0.88 13.51 -7.83
N ILE A 130 -2.04 13.81 -7.25
CA ILE A 130 -2.20 14.04 -5.82
C ILE A 130 -3.34 13.21 -5.23
N ALA A 131 -3.31 13.06 -3.92
CA ALA A 131 -4.46 12.64 -3.13
C ALA A 131 -4.79 13.73 -2.10
N VAL A 132 -6.09 13.87 -1.78
CA VAL A 132 -6.57 14.79 -0.75
C VAL A 132 -7.39 14.07 0.29
N THR A 133 -7.35 14.57 1.52
CA THR A 133 -8.19 14.13 2.63
C THR A 133 -8.52 15.30 3.56
N THR A 134 -9.37 15.03 4.56
CA THR A 134 -9.75 16.02 5.55
C THR A 134 -9.72 15.45 6.96
N HIS A 135 -9.54 16.32 7.95
CA HIS A 135 -9.71 15.99 9.38
C HIS A 135 -10.70 16.96 9.98
N ILE A 136 -11.74 16.43 10.63
CA ILE A 136 -12.75 17.22 11.35
C ILE A 136 -12.38 17.26 12.82
N TYR A 137 -12.22 18.47 13.36
CA TYR A 137 -12.01 18.71 14.78
C TYR A 137 -13.35 19.11 15.41
N GLN A 138 -13.81 18.37 16.38
CA GLN A 138 -15.06 18.64 17.09
C GLN A 138 -14.83 19.51 18.32
N LYS A 139 -15.87 20.19 18.79
CA LYS A 139 -15.82 21.07 19.96
C LYS A 139 -15.51 20.33 21.25
N ASP A 140 -15.85 19.03 21.33
CA ASP A 140 -15.54 18.14 22.45
C ASP A 140 -14.07 17.66 22.47
N GLY A 141 -13.27 18.05 21.48
CA GLY A 141 -11.86 17.66 21.32
C GLY A 141 -11.66 16.37 20.52
N ASN A 142 -12.72 15.70 20.08
CA ASN A 142 -12.61 14.54 19.21
C ASN A 142 -12.12 14.94 17.81
N ILE A 143 -11.37 14.05 17.17
CA ILE A 143 -10.85 14.25 15.81
C ILE A 143 -11.31 13.08 14.94
N ILE A 144 -12.10 13.37 13.93
CA ILE A 144 -12.50 12.42 12.91
C ILE A 144 -11.51 12.57 11.74
N LYS A 145 -10.73 11.55 11.49
CA LYS A 145 -9.77 11.53 10.39
C LYS A 145 -10.37 10.84 9.18
N ASP A 146 -10.06 11.39 8.01
CA ASP A 146 -10.44 10.84 6.71
C ASP A 146 -11.95 10.57 6.56
N PRO A 147 -12.86 11.49 6.96
CA PRO A 147 -14.29 11.30 6.80
C PRO A 147 -14.65 11.13 5.32
N GLY A 148 -15.35 10.05 4.99
CA GLY A 148 -15.66 9.70 3.60
C GLY A 148 -14.44 9.24 2.77
N GLY A 149 -13.30 8.95 3.41
CA GLY A 149 -12.08 8.47 2.77
C GLY A 149 -11.30 9.57 2.03
N TRP A 150 -10.35 9.13 1.24
CA TRP A 150 -9.52 10.03 0.42
C TRP A 150 -10.13 10.24 -0.96
N ARG A 151 -9.75 11.33 -1.63
CA ARG A 151 -9.91 11.49 -3.08
C ARG A 151 -8.55 11.30 -3.72
N GLU A 152 -8.44 10.29 -4.58
CA GLU A 152 -7.17 9.85 -5.18
C GLU A 152 -7.12 10.08 -6.68
N GLY A 153 -5.89 10.08 -7.23
CA GLY A 153 -5.68 10.18 -8.67
C GLY A 153 -6.05 11.54 -9.27
N ILE A 154 -6.14 12.58 -8.44
CA ILE A 154 -6.38 13.95 -8.92
C ILE A 154 -5.13 14.41 -9.64
N ILE A 155 -5.26 14.82 -10.89
CA ILE A 155 -4.14 15.26 -11.73
C ILE A 155 -4.18 16.79 -11.84
N ILE A 156 -3.13 17.43 -11.37
CA ILE A 156 -2.95 18.89 -11.51
C ILE A 156 -2.21 19.16 -12.81
N LEU A 157 -2.78 19.99 -13.67
CA LEU A 157 -2.17 20.47 -14.90
C LEU A 157 -2.15 22.01 -14.86
N THR A 158 -0.98 22.58 -14.58
CA THR A 158 -0.76 24.02 -14.70
C THR A 158 -0.27 24.36 -16.11
N GLN A 159 -0.79 25.42 -16.67
CA GLN A 159 -0.37 25.92 -17.99
C GLN A 159 0.80 26.87 -17.83
#